data_29d459dfc64166ad87d64469c8106594
#
_entry.id   29d459dfc64166ad87d64469c8106594
#
_cell.length_a   1.000
_cell.length_b   1.000
_cell.length_c   1.000
_cell.angle_alpha   90.00
_cell.angle_beta   90.00
_cell.angle_gamma   90.00
#
_symmetry.space_group_name_H-M   'P 1'
#
loop_
_entity.id
_entity.type
_entity.pdbx_description
1 polymer ?
#
loop_
_entity_poly.entity_id
_entity_poly.type
_entity_poly.pdbx_seq_one_letter_code
_entity_poly.pdbx_strand_id
1 'polypeptide(L)'
;HSSAWRGLADIRVLALALVYFGTSAGLYTLGIWSPQIIRSFGASSLEIGFLNAFPAVIGVIAMILWARHSDRTKERSWHVIGACLLAVAGLIYAGNVSTLFTVMIALTLVTVGISASKPPLWSMPTLFLSGPAAAAGIAAINSIGNLGGFVGPMMIGVIREQTGSYSWGLYFVAG
;
A
#
# COMPACT_ATOMS: atom_id res chain seq x y z
N HIS A 1 -0.61 32.15 -14.08
CA HIS A 1 -0.13 30.97 -14.81
C HIS A 1 0.63 30.04 -13.85
N SER A 2 -0.04 28.98 -13.39
CA SER A 2 0.63 27.89 -12.64
C SER A 2 1.44 27.08 -13.65
N SER A 3 2.78 27.21 -13.64
CA SER A 3 3.62 26.41 -14.51
C SER A 3 3.69 24.96 -14.01
N ALA A 4 3.86 23.98 -14.90
CA ALA A 4 4.05 22.57 -14.54
C ALA A 4 5.22 22.38 -13.54
N TRP A 5 6.29 23.19 -13.65
CA TRP A 5 7.42 23.19 -12.73
C TRP A 5 7.04 23.44 -11.27
N ARG A 6 6.01 24.26 -11.00
CA ARG A 6 5.51 24.46 -9.63
C ARG A 6 4.94 23.17 -9.02
N GLY A 7 4.27 22.36 -9.84
CA GLY A 7 3.77 21.06 -9.39
C GLY A 7 4.91 20.09 -9.07
N LEU A 8 5.97 20.09 -9.86
CA LEU A 8 7.13 19.22 -9.65
C LEU A 8 8.00 19.65 -8.46
N ALA A 9 8.09 20.96 -8.20
CA ALA A 9 8.92 21.54 -7.14
C ALA A 9 8.23 21.62 -5.76
N ASP A 10 6.94 21.27 -5.67
CA ASP A 10 6.20 21.36 -4.41
C ASP A 10 6.57 20.20 -3.47
N ILE A 11 7.06 20.51 -2.27
CA ILE A 11 7.48 19.52 -1.28
C ILE A 11 6.32 18.58 -0.89
N ARG A 12 5.07 19.04 -0.96
CA ARG A 12 3.90 18.22 -0.67
C ARG A 12 3.70 17.13 -1.72
N VAL A 13 4.05 17.42 -2.98
CA VAL A 13 4.06 16.41 -4.06
C VAL A 13 5.08 15.31 -3.76
N LEU A 14 6.29 15.69 -3.33
CA LEU A 14 7.30 14.71 -2.93
C LEU A 14 6.84 13.87 -1.73
N ALA A 15 6.24 14.49 -0.71
CA ALA A 15 5.71 13.76 0.44
C ALA A 15 4.63 12.74 0.02
N LEU A 16 3.68 13.15 -0.83
CA LEU A 16 2.64 12.25 -1.35
C LEU A 16 3.24 11.14 -2.24
N ALA A 17 4.28 11.46 -3.02
CA ALA A 17 4.99 10.48 -3.84
C ALA A 17 5.67 9.40 -2.98
N LEU A 18 6.28 9.78 -1.86
CA LEU A 18 6.88 8.84 -0.91
C LEU A 18 5.84 7.97 -0.23
N VAL A 19 4.71 8.52 0.19
CA VAL A 19 3.59 7.73 0.73
C VAL A 19 3.06 6.76 -0.32
N TYR A 20 2.89 7.20 -1.56
CA TYR A 20 2.45 6.32 -2.64
C TYR A 20 3.50 5.27 -3.00
N PHE A 21 4.79 5.59 -2.91
CA PHE A 21 5.88 4.62 -3.04
C PHE A 21 5.76 3.49 -2.03
N GLY A 22 5.59 3.80 -0.73
CA GLY A 22 5.42 2.80 0.33
C GLY A 22 4.16 1.95 0.13
N THR A 23 3.01 2.56 -0.16
CA THR A 23 1.76 1.81 -0.40
C THR A 23 1.80 0.97 -1.68
N SER A 24 2.51 1.42 -2.72
CA SER A 24 2.77 0.62 -3.93
C SER A 24 3.70 -0.54 -3.63
N ALA A 25 4.79 -0.33 -2.88
CA ALA A 25 5.68 -1.41 -2.45
C ALA A 25 4.89 -2.50 -1.72
N GLY A 26 4.03 -2.14 -0.77
CA GLY A 26 3.16 -3.08 -0.06
C GLY A 26 2.18 -3.80 -0.98
N LEU A 27 1.51 -3.08 -1.88
CA LEU A 27 0.52 -3.65 -2.80
C LEU A 27 1.13 -4.72 -3.72
N TYR A 28 2.23 -4.38 -4.39
CA TYR A 28 2.89 -5.32 -5.32
C TYR A 28 3.58 -6.47 -4.58
N THR A 29 4.09 -6.20 -3.38
CA THR A 29 4.59 -7.24 -2.48
C THR A 29 3.50 -8.27 -2.18
N LEU A 30 2.31 -7.84 -1.76
CA LEU A 30 1.18 -8.74 -1.53
C LEU A 30 0.81 -9.51 -2.79
N GLY A 31 0.74 -8.85 -3.95
CA GLY A 31 0.38 -9.49 -5.22
C GLY A 31 1.30 -10.64 -5.61
N ILE A 32 2.60 -10.51 -5.34
CA ILE A 32 3.62 -11.50 -5.71
C ILE A 32 3.84 -12.54 -4.62
N TRP A 33 3.92 -12.10 -3.35
CA TRP A 33 4.36 -12.98 -2.26
C TRP A 33 3.22 -13.61 -1.46
N SER A 34 2.02 -12.98 -1.39
CA SER A 34 0.88 -13.55 -0.69
C SER A 34 0.50 -14.96 -1.18
N PRO A 35 0.40 -15.23 -2.50
CA PRO A 35 0.14 -16.58 -2.99
C PRO A 35 1.21 -17.60 -2.58
N GLN A 36 2.48 -17.18 -2.54
CA GLN A 36 3.59 -18.05 -2.17
C GLN A 36 3.59 -18.34 -0.66
N ILE A 37 3.29 -17.33 0.15
CA ILE A 37 3.16 -17.50 1.60
C ILE A 37 2.00 -18.46 1.92
N ILE A 38 0.83 -18.28 1.29
CA ILE A 38 -0.32 -19.17 1.49
C ILE A 38 0.01 -20.60 1.02
N ARG A 39 0.72 -20.75 -0.09
CA ARG A 39 1.15 -22.04 -0.60
C ARG A 39 2.07 -22.80 0.35
N SER A 40 2.90 -22.11 1.11
CA SER A 40 3.81 -22.72 2.09
C SER A 40 3.07 -23.45 3.23
N PHE A 41 1.79 -23.16 3.43
CA PHE A 41 0.89 -23.87 4.36
C PHE A 41 0.18 -25.08 3.74
N GLY A 42 0.55 -25.48 2.51
CA GLY A 42 -0.02 -26.63 1.84
C GLY A 42 -1.31 -26.37 1.06
N ALA A 43 -1.72 -25.11 0.88
CA ALA A 43 -2.93 -24.77 0.15
C ALA A 43 -2.81 -25.09 -1.34
N SER A 44 -3.87 -25.66 -1.92
CA SER A 44 -4.00 -25.90 -3.35
C SER A 44 -4.16 -24.58 -4.14
N SER A 45 -3.95 -24.63 -5.45
CA SER A 45 -4.06 -23.43 -6.31
C SER A 45 -5.46 -22.79 -6.25
N LEU A 46 -6.50 -23.60 -6.11
CA LEU A 46 -7.87 -23.10 -5.98
C LEU A 46 -8.09 -22.40 -4.63
N GLU A 47 -7.63 -23.00 -3.54
CA GLU A 47 -7.69 -22.41 -2.20
C GLU A 47 -6.92 -21.10 -2.13
N ILE A 48 -5.73 -21.02 -2.74
CA ILE A 48 -4.93 -19.79 -2.83
C ILE A 48 -5.75 -18.68 -3.51
N GLY A 49 -6.47 -19.00 -4.59
CA GLY A 49 -7.34 -18.03 -5.27
C GLY A 49 -8.42 -17.46 -4.33
N PHE A 50 -9.16 -18.32 -3.64
CA PHE A 50 -10.19 -17.89 -2.68
C PHE A 50 -9.62 -17.13 -1.48
N LEU A 51 -8.52 -17.61 -0.91
CA LEU A 51 -7.86 -16.98 0.23
C LEU A 51 -7.32 -15.58 -0.13
N ASN A 52 -6.80 -15.37 -1.34
CA ASN A 52 -6.40 -14.04 -1.79
C ASN A 52 -7.59 -13.11 -2.13
N ALA A 53 -8.72 -13.67 -2.58
CA ALA A 53 -9.92 -12.88 -2.85
C ALA A 53 -10.55 -12.31 -1.58
N PHE A 54 -10.47 -13.02 -0.46
CA PHE A 54 -11.09 -12.60 0.80
C PHE A 54 -10.55 -11.25 1.32
N PRO A 55 -9.22 -11.04 1.50
CA PRO A 55 -8.68 -9.73 1.86
C PRO A 55 -9.05 -8.63 0.87
N ALA A 56 -9.09 -8.95 -0.43
CA ALA A 56 -9.41 -7.98 -1.47
C ALA A 56 -10.85 -7.45 -1.33
N VAL A 57 -11.82 -8.33 -1.10
CA VAL A 57 -13.22 -7.93 -0.88
C VAL A 57 -13.35 -7.04 0.35
N ILE A 58 -12.74 -7.43 1.48
CA ILE A 58 -12.74 -6.61 2.70
C ILE A 58 -12.06 -5.26 2.45
N GLY A 59 -10.95 -5.26 1.72
CA GLY A 59 -10.23 -4.05 1.33
C GLY A 59 -11.08 -3.06 0.53
N VAL A 60 -11.89 -3.55 -0.41
CA VAL A 60 -12.82 -2.70 -1.19
C VAL A 60 -13.91 -2.11 -0.30
N ILE A 61 -14.51 -2.90 0.59
CA ILE A 61 -15.53 -2.42 1.53
C ILE A 61 -14.94 -1.34 2.44
N ALA A 62 -13.78 -1.62 3.03
CA ALA A 62 -13.08 -0.68 3.90
C ALA A 62 -12.70 0.60 3.16
N MET A 63 -12.21 0.51 1.92
CA MET A 63 -11.89 1.65 1.06
C MET A 63 -13.09 2.58 0.88
N ILE A 64 -14.27 2.03 0.57
CA ILE A 64 -15.49 2.81 0.36
C ILE A 64 -15.93 3.50 1.67
N LEU A 65 -15.92 2.77 2.79
CA LEU A 65 -16.34 3.32 4.07
C LEU A 65 -15.38 4.40 4.55
N TRP A 66 -14.07 4.18 4.40
CA TRP A 66 -13.03 5.11 4.79
C TRP A 66 -13.03 6.38 3.93
N ALA A 67 -13.23 6.22 2.62
CA ALA A 67 -13.40 7.35 1.71
C ALA A 67 -14.61 8.22 2.09
N ARG A 68 -15.76 7.60 2.34
CA ARG A 68 -16.97 8.32 2.78
C ARG A 68 -16.76 9.07 4.09
N HIS A 69 -16.05 8.47 5.04
CA HIS A 69 -15.74 9.14 6.31
C HIS A 69 -14.80 10.32 6.10
N SER A 70 -13.73 10.14 5.32
CA SER A 70 -12.80 11.22 4.94
C SER A 70 -13.51 12.36 4.20
N ASP A 71 -14.47 12.05 3.32
CA ASP A 71 -15.25 13.06 2.61
C ASP A 71 -16.18 13.85 3.53
N ARG A 72 -16.82 13.19 4.50
CA ARG A 72 -17.69 13.83 5.48
C ARG A 72 -16.95 14.75 6.44
N THR A 73 -15.78 14.32 6.91
CA THR A 73 -14.94 15.08 7.85
C THR A 73 -14.09 16.14 7.14
N LYS A 74 -13.99 16.09 5.80
CA LYS A 74 -13.10 16.93 4.98
C LYS A 74 -11.62 16.85 5.41
N GLU A 75 -11.26 15.81 6.14
CA GLU A 75 -9.94 15.54 6.64
C GLU A 75 -9.31 14.41 5.81
N ARG A 76 -8.11 14.62 5.26
CA ARG A 76 -7.43 13.68 4.37
C ARG A 76 -6.17 13.09 5.02
N SER A 77 -5.40 13.94 5.68
CA SER A 77 -4.06 13.58 6.17
C SER A 77 -4.11 12.47 7.21
N TRP A 78 -4.96 12.61 8.22
CA TRP A 78 -5.11 11.59 9.26
C TRP A 78 -5.72 10.28 8.74
N HIS A 79 -6.56 10.38 7.71
CA HIS A 79 -7.10 9.18 7.03
C HIS A 79 -6.01 8.43 6.27
N VAL A 80 -5.09 9.14 5.59
CA VAL A 80 -3.91 8.50 4.96
C VAL A 80 -3.00 7.90 6.02
N ILE A 81 -2.63 8.67 7.05
CA ILE A 81 -1.75 8.21 8.12
C ILE A 81 -2.32 6.97 8.83
N GLY A 82 -3.58 7.01 9.26
CA GLY A 82 -4.21 5.89 9.95
C GLY A 82 -4.28 4.62 9.10
N ALA A 83 -4.59 4.77 7.81
CA ALA A 83 -4.61 3.65 6.88
C ALA A 83 -3.20 3.07 6.64
N CYS A 84 -2.17 3.92 6.49
CA CYS A 84 -0.79 3.46 6.35
C CYS A 84 -0.29 2.77 7.62
N LEU A 85 -0.59 3.30 8.81
CA LEU A 85 -0.23 2.67 10.09
C LEU A 85 -0.89 1.29 10.25
N LEU A 86 -2.13 1.12 9.79
CA LEU A 86 -2.79 -0.18 9.77
C LEU A 86 -2.06 -1.17 8.85
N ALA A 87 -1.63 -0.71 7.66
CA ALA A 87 -0.85 -1.55 6.74
C ALA A 87 0.51 -1.96 7.34
N VAL A 88 1.23 -1.02 7.97
CA VAL A 88 2.49 -1.27 8.67
C VAL A 88 2.29 -2.28 9.80
N ALA A 89 1.28 -2.11 10.65
CA ALA A 89 0.95 -3.05 11.71
C ALA A 89 0.65 -4.46 11.16
N GLY A 90 -0.08 -4.53 10.05
CA GLY A 90 -0.35 -5.80 9.36
C GLY A 90 0.91 -6.48 8.83
N LEU A 91 1.85 -5.73 8.24
CA LEU A 91 3.13 -6.26 7.75
C LEU A 91 4.02 -6.77 8.89
N ILE A 92 4.12 -6.00 9.97
CA ILE A 92 4.86 -6.42 11.17
C ILE A 92 4.22 -7.68 11.77
N TYR A 93 2.89 -7.72 11.87
CA TYR A 93 2.18 -8.89 12.36
C TYR A 93 2.40 -10.10 11.46
N ALA A 94 2.35 -9.94 10.13
CA ALA A 94 2.63 -11.01 9.17
C ALA A 94 4.02 -11.64 9.34
N GLY A 95 5.01 -10.83 9.71
CA GLY A 95 6.37 -11.32 9.97
C GLY A 95 6.53 -12.12 11.26
N ASN A 96 5.55 -12.06 12.17
CA ASN A 96 5.62 -12.70 13.51
C ASN A 96 4.66 -13.89 13.69
N VAL A 97 3.86 -14.23 12.68
CA VAL A 97 2.84 -15.28 12.77
C VAL A 97 3.22 -16.51 11.95
N SER A 98 2.77 -17.68 12.39
CA SER A 98 3.15 -18.96 11.80
C SER A 98 1.99 -19.87 11.42
N THR A 99 0.74 -19.42 11.58
CA THR A 99 -0.44 -20.21 11.18
C THR A 99 -1.14 -19.55 10.01
N LEU A 100 -1.76 -20.34 9.11
CA LEU A 100 -2.50 -19.81 7.97
C LEU A 100 -3.57 -18.80 8.41
N PHE A 101 -4.30 -19.08 9.49
CA PHE A 101 -5.34 -18.20 10.01
C PHE A 101 -4.79 -16.81 10.41
N THR A 102 -3.69 -16.78 11.18
CA THR A 102 -3.08 -15.53 11.62
C THR A 102 -2.41 -14.77 10.47
N VAL A 103 -1.84 -15.47 9.50
CA VAL A 103 -1.34 -14.87 8.24
C VAL A 103 -2.48 -14.23 7.45
N MET A 104 -3.63 -14.89 7.34
CA MET A 104 -4.79 -14.31 6.66
C MET A 104 -5.32 -13.04 7.32
N ILE A 105 -5.32 -12.98 8.67
CA ILE A 105 -5.63 -11.74 9.39
C ILE A 105 -4.62 -10.65 9.03
N ALA A 106 -3.33 -10.96 9.07
CA ALA A 106 -2.27 -10.01 8.74
C ALA A 106 -2.39 -9.46 7.31
N LEU A 107 -2.57 -10.35 6.33
CA LEU A 107 -2.77 -9.98 4.92
C LEU A 107 -4.02 -9.12 4.72
N THR A 108 -5.09 -9.39 5.47
CA THR A 108 -6.30 -8.57 5.44
C THR A 108 -6.05 -7.17 5.98
N LEU A 109 -5.35 -7.04 7.12
CA LEU A 109 -5.00 -5.73 7.68
C LEU A 109 -4.15 -4.90 6.71
N VAL A 110 -3.14 -5.51 6.07
CA VAL A 110 -2.31 -4.84 5.06
C VAL A 110 -3.16 -4.40 3.87
N THR A 111 -3.99 -5.28 3.34
CA THR A 111 -4.85 -4.99 2.17
C THR A 111 -5.85 -3.87 2.48
N VAL A 112 -6.47 -3.91 3.66
CA VAL A 112 -7.38 -2.85 4.14
C VAL A 112 -6.65 -1.52 4.25
N GLY A 113 -5.49 -1.48 4.90
CA GLY A 113 -4.72 -0.27 5.08
C GLY A 113 -4.30 0.35 3.74
N ILE A 114 -3.73 -0.44 2.83
CA ILE A 114 -3.32 0.04 1.50
C ILE A 114 -4.54 0.52 0.69
N SER A 115 -5.64 -0.23 0.69
CA SER A 115 -6.83 0.13 -0.08
C SER A 115 -7.50 1.39 0.47
N ALA A 116 -7.63 1.51 1.78
CA ALA A 116 -8.23 2.66 2.44
C ALA A 116 -7.41 3.94 2.30
N SER A 117 -6.09 3.86 2.15
CA SER A 117 -5.22 5.02 1.96
C SER A 117 -5.41 5.73 0.61
N LYS A 118 -5.82 5.00 -0.43
CA LYS A 118 -5.85 5.50 -1.81
C LYS A 118 -6.80 6.68 -2.05
N PRO A 119 -8.10 6.62 -1.69
CA PRO A 119 -9.02 7.71 -1.99
C PRO A 119 -8.60 9.05 -1.35
N PRO A 120 -8.29 9.13 -0.05
CA PRO A 120 -7.84 10.38 0.54
C PRO A 120 -6.49 10.84 -0.03
N LEU A 121 -5.55 9.94 -0.32
CA LEU A 121 -4.26 10.28 -0.92
C LEU A 121 -4.44 10.97 -2.28
N TRP A 122 -5.23 10.38 -3.18
CA TRP A 122 -5.41 10.90 -4.53
C TRP A 122 -6.30 12.15 -4.61
N SER A 123 -7.04 12.47 -3.56
CA SER A 123 -7.77 13.74 -3.46
C SER A 123 -6.89 14.91 -3.00
N MET A 124 -5.75 14.64 -2.34
CA MET A 124 -4.91 15.69 -1.76
C MET A 124 -4.23 16.62 -2.78
N PRO A 125 -3.67 16.16 -3.92
CA PRO A 125 -3.00 17.05 -4.87
C PRO A 125 -3.88 18.19 -5.37
N THR A 126 -5.17 17.92 -5.59
CA THR A 126 -6.13 18.90 -6.09
C THR A 126 -6.55 19.95 -5.05
N LEU A 127 -6.22 19.76 -3.78
CA LEU A 127 -6.46 20.74 -2.71
C LEU A 127 -5.49 21.94 -2.77
N PHE A 128 -4.31 21.75 -3.37
CA PHE A 128 -3.27 22.78 -3.39
C PHE A 128 -2.66 23.03 -4.78
N LEU A 129 -2.96 22.20 -5.77
CA LEU A 129 -2.53 22.35 -7.15
C LEU A 129 -3.75 22.50 -8.08
N SER A 130 -3.58 23.27 -9.14
CA SER A 130 -4.60 23.46 -10.19
C SER A 130 -3.98 23.50 -11.58
N GLY A 131 -4.79 23.21 -12.60
CA GLY A 131 -4.37 23.27 -14.00
C GLY A 131 -3.13 22.44 -14.31
N PRO A 132 -2.16 22.97 -15.11
CA PRO A 132 -0.95 22.25 -15.50
C PRO A 132 -0.08 21.78 -14.31
N ALA A 133 -0.07 22.53 -13.18
CA ALA A 133 0.67 22.13 -12.00
C ALA A 133 0.08 20.90 -11.33
N ALA A 134 -1.26 20.78 -11.29
CA ALA A 134 -1.93 19.58 -10.76
C ALA A 134 -1.60 18.35 -11.61
N ALA A 135 -1.68 18.48 -12.95
CA ALA A 135 -1.34 17.39 -13.86
C ALA A 135 0.10 16.91 -13.67
N ALA A 136 1.06 17.85 -13.61
CA ALA A 136 2.47 17.52 -13.40
C ALA A 136 2.74 16.90 -12.01
N GLY A 137 2.11 17.43 -10.95
CA GLY A 137 2.23 16.89 -9.59
C GLY A 137 1.66 15.48 -9.48
N ILE A 138 0.48 15.22 -10.02
CA ILE A 138 -0.13 13.88 -10.05
C ILE A 138 0.75 12.89 -10.85
N ALA A 139 1.28 13.32 -11.99
CA ALA A 139 2.20 12.50 -12.79
C ALA A 139 3.47 12.15 -12.01
N ALA A 140 4.05 13.11 -11.28
CA ALA A 140 5.23 12.88 -10.45
C ALA A 140 4.94 11.89 -9.31
N ILE A 141 3.82 12.08 -8.58
CA ILE A 141 3.40 11.16 -7.52
C ILE A 141 3.26 9.74 -8.08
N ASN A 142 2.58 9.60 -9.22
CA ASN A 142 2.36 8.29 -9.84
C ASN A 142 3.67 7.65 -10.31
N SER A 143 4.55 8.41 -10.96
CA SER A 143 5.82 7.90 -11.48
C SER A 143 6.76 7.46 -10.36
N ILE A 144 6.99 8.31 -9.36
CA ILE A 144 7.86 8.00 -8.21
C ILE A 144 7.24 6.87 -7.38
N GLY A 145 5.93 6.95 -7.12
CA GLY A 145 5.23 5.95 -6.32
C GLY A 145 5.27 4.56 -6.93
N ASN A 146 5.11 4.42 -8.24
CA ASN A 146 5.16 3.12 -8.90
C ASN A 146 6.55 2.45 -8.86
N LEU A 147 7.64 3.21 -8.64
CA LEU A 147 8.95 2.61 -8.39
C LEU A 147 8.95 1.73 -7.13
N GLY A 148 8.12 2.05 -6.14
CA GLY A 148 7.91 1.21 -4.95
C GLY A 148 7.40 -0.18 -5.31
N GLY A 149 6.56 -0.29 -6.34
CA GLY A 149 6.06 -1.57 -6.86
C GLY A 149 7.13 -2.50 -7.43
N PHE A 150 8.27 -1.95 -7.83
CA PHE A 150 9.45 -2.73 -8.20
C PHE A 150 10.35 -3.01 -7.00
N VAL A 151 10.66 -1.97 -6.22
CA VAL A 151 11.60 -2.07 -5.10
C VAL A 151 11.10 -3.02 -4.00
N GLY A 152 9.81 -2.94 -3.62
CA GLY A 152 9.25 -3.77 -2.54
C GLY A 152 9.43 -5.27 -2.80
N PRO A 153 8.86 -5.83 -3.87
CA PRO A 153 9.00 -7.26 -4.18
C PRO A 153 10.44 -7.71 -4.41
N MET A 154 11.27 -6.87 -5.06
CA MET A 154 12.68 -7.16 -5.29
C MET A 154 13.44 -7.31 -3.98
N MET A 155 13.25 -6.39 -3.04
CA MET A 155 13.93 -6.43 -1.74
C MET A 155 13.49 -7.63 -0.91
N ILE A 156 12.23 -8.00 -0.93
CA ILE A 156 11.78 -9.25 -0.28
C ILE A 156 12.46 -10.47 -0.90
N GLY A 157 12.59 -10.52 -2.22
CA GLY A 157 13.29 -11.60 -2.91
C GLY A 157 14.73 -11.73 -2.46
N VAL A 158 15.50 -10.63 -2.48
CA VAL A 158 16.90 -10.58 -2.05
C VAL A 158 17.05 -10.97 -0.57
N ILE A 159 16.22 -10.39 0.31
CA ILE A 159 16.30 -10.69 1.75
C ILE A 159 15.96 -12.15 2.01
N ARG A 160 14.95 -12.70 1.32
CA ARG A 160 14.59 -14.11 1.45
C ARG A 160 15.71 -15.06 0.99
N GLU A 161 16.38 -14.74 -0.12
CA GLU A 161 17.54 -15.53 -0.59
C GLU A 161 18.67 -15.55 0.44
N GLN A 162 18.91 -14.42 1.11
CA GLN A 162 19.97 -14.30 2.10
C GLN A 162 19.62 -14.88 3.47
N THR A 163 18.35 -14.78 3.89
CA THR A 163 17.91 -15.15 5.25
C THR A 163 17.08 -16.43 5.32
N GLY A 164 16.60 -16.92 4.19
CA GLY A 164 15.64 -18.03 4.12
C GLY A 164 14.22 -17.70 4.62
N SER A 165 13.95 -16.45 5.02
CA SER A 165 12.71 -16.04 5.67
C SER A 165 12.02 -14.86 4.97
N TYR A 166 10.69 -14.89 4.92
CA TYR A 166 9.88 -13.76 4.47
C TYR A 166 9.78 -12.64 5.52
N SER A 167 9.93 -12.95 6.81
CA SER A 167 9.69 -12.00 7.91
C SER A 167 10.53 -10.74 7.80
N TRP A 168 11.82 -10.88 7.54
CA TRP A 168 12.73 -9.73 7.38
C TRP A 168 12.38 -8.87 6.18
N GLY A 169 11.93 -9.49 5.08
CA GLY A 169 11.45 -8.76 3.91
C GLY A 169 10.16 -7.97 4.19
N LEU A 170 9.23 -8.56 4.95
CA LEU A 170 8.00 -7.87 5.37
C LEU A 170 8.28 -6.70 6.31
N TYR A 171 9.23 -6.84 7.23
CA TYR A 171 9.68 -5.73 8.09
C TYR A 171 10.32 -4.61 7.28
N PHE A 172 11.12 -4.93 6.26
CA PHE A 172 11.69 -3.93 5.37
C PHE A 172 10.61 -3.12 4.64
N VAL A 173 9.55 -3.77 4.15
CA VAL A 173 8.45 -3.07 3.47
C VAL A 173 7.57 -2.28 4.45
N ALA A 174 7.56 -2.65 5.74
CA ALA A 174 6.82 -1.96 6.78
C ALA A 174 7.46 -0.62 7.20
N GLY A 175 8.79 -0.47 7.11
CA GLY A 175 9.57 0.70 7.54
C GLY A 175 9.99 1.61 6.45
#